data_a53ee49db5e108749cf4ea860a6e1a88
#
_entry.id   a53ee49db5e108749cf4ea860a6e1a88
#
_cell.length_a   1.000
_cell.length_b   1.000
_cell.length_c   1.000
_cell.angle_alpha   90.00
_cell.angle_beta   90.00
_cell.angle_gamma   90.00
#
_symmetry.space_group_name_H-M   'P 1'
#
loop_
_entity.id
_entity.type
_entity.pdbx_description
1 polymer ?
#
loop_
_entity_poly.entity_id
_entity_poly.type
_entity_poly.pdbx_seq_one_letter_code
_entity_poly.pdbx_strand_id
1 'polypeptide(L)'
;MNLGKKEGIVVVGEIQKREIMPLTLELIGAAGKLSKERDLSLSVILSECGIKEEAKKLYNYGVDEILCIEDEKLIEGHMQLHHDAVIEVLKEKDPKVILIGGTASGRVLAGKTAYAFDTELVCDASKLTYDEKQEQLIITRPAFDGKIMADFLIDPSLTSVITIRTGVMGKAEYKEDKQGEMLYVHPECLKEER
;
A
#
# COMPACT_ATOMS: atom_id res chain seq x y z
N MET A 1 7.45 17.69 -5.51
CA MET A 1 7.39 17.60 -4.04
C MET A 1 8.47 16.62 -3.62
N ASN A 2 9.28 16.87 -2.59
CA ASN A 2 10.37 15.93 -2.25
C ASN A 2 9.91 15.09 -1.05
N LEU A 3 9.33 13.92 -1.31
CA LEU A 3 8.80 13.02 -0.27
C LEU A 3 9.90 12.19 0.43
N GLY A 4 11.16 12.55 0.24
CA GLY A 4 12.30 11.81 0.79
C GLY A 4 12.34 10.36 0.29
N LYS A 5 13.20 10.07 -0.67
CA LYS A 5 13.46 8.70 -1.11
C LYS A 5 14.00 7.90 0.06
N LYS A 6 13.16 7.15 0.72
CA LYS A 6 13.57 6.10 1.67
C LYS A 6 13.18 4.77 1.05
N GLU A 7 14.12 3.86 0.96
CA GLU A 7 13.78 2.47 0.71
C GLU A 7 12.74 2.05 1.74
N GLY A 8 11.53 1.69 1.28
CA GLY A 8 10.41 1.48 2.19
C GLY A 8 9.30 0.66 1.58
N ILE A 9 8.34 0.36 2.42
CA ILE A 9 7.10 -0.32 2.05
C ILE A 9 5.99 0.72 2.07
N VAL A 10 5.21 0.77 1.00
CA VAL A 10 4.00 1.60 0.94
C VAL A 10 2.77 0.71 0.91
N VAL A 11 1.86 0.94 1.83
CA VAL A 11 0.52 0.38 1.83
C VAL A 11 -0.42 1.41 1.20
N VAL A 12 -1.21 1.02 0.22
CA VAL A 12 -2.34 1.82 -0.23
C VAL A 12 -3.56 1.45 0.60
N GLY A 13 -3.95 2.35 1.49
CA GLY A 13 -5.08 2.13 2.39
C GLY A 13 -6.41 2.31 1.66
N GLU A 14 -7.38 1.48 2.01
CA GLU A 14 -8.75 1.60 1.53
C GLU A 14 -9.64 2.24 2.59
N ILE A 15 -10.49 3.15 2.14
CA ILE A 15 -11.42 3.92 2.96
C ILE A 15 -12.82 3.70 2.39
N GLN A 16 -13.79 3.56 3.28
CA GLN A 16 -15.20 3.53 2.93
C GLN A 16 -16.00 4.34 3.95
N LYS A 17 -16.83 5.26 3.48
CA LYS A 17 -17.65 6.14 4.34
C LYS A 17 -16.81 6.89 5.40
N ARG A 18 -15.62 7.33 5.02
CA ARG A 18 -14.64 8.02 5.88
C ARG A 18 -14.08 7.16 7.03
N GLU A 19 -14.20 5.83 6.93
CA GLU A 19 -13.61 4.89 7.87
C GLU A 19 -12.55 4.05 7.17
N ILE A 20 -11.46 3.78 7.86
CA ILE A 20 -10.40 2.91 7.36
C ILE A 20 -10.91 1.47 7.34
N MET A 21 -10.86 0.85 6.17
CA MET A 21 -11.31 -0.52 6.01
C MET A 21 -10.43 -1.51 6.80
N PRO A 22 -11.03 -2.57 7.39
CA PRO A 22 -10.28 -3.60 8.12
C PRO A 22 -9.14 -4.21 7.30
N LEU A 23 -9.29 -4.30 5.99
CA LEU A 23 -8.26 -4.76 5.06
C LEU A 23 -6.98 -3.91 5.14
N THR A 24 -7.09 -2.60 5.32
CA THR A 24 -5.93 -1.71 5.50
C THR A 24 -5.09 -2.15 6.71
N LEU A 25 -5.72 -2.58 7.80
CA LEU A 25 -5.00 -3.09 8.97
C LEU A 25 -4.34 -4.45 8.71
N GLU A 26 -4.91 -5.28 7.84
CA GLU A 26 -4.26 -6.53 7.38
C GLU A 26 -3.02 -6.24 6.53
N LEU A 27 -3.12 -5.26 5.61
CA LEU A 27 -1.98 -4.80 4.79
C LEU A 27 -0.85 -4.24 5.68
N ILE A 28 -1.20 -3.40 6.66
CA ILE A 28 -0.23 -2.85 7.63
C ILE A 28 0.39 -3.98 8.45
N GLY A 29 -0.37 -5.00 8.85
CA GLY A 29 0.13 -6.17 9.57
C GLY A 29 1.16 -6.96 8.76
N ALA A 30 0.88 -7.20 7.47
CA ALA A 30 1.80 -7.85 6.54
C ALA A 30 3.06 -7.01 6.31
N ALA A 31 2.88 -5.71 6.02
CA ALA A 31 3.96 -4.75 5.82
C ALA A 31 4.85 -4.59 7.06
N GLY A 32 4.25 -4.51 8.26
CA GLY A 32 4.97 -4.32 9.52
C GLY A 32 5.87 -5.49 9.91
N LYS A 33 5.54 -6.72 9.48
CA LYS A 33 6.44 -7.87 9.62
C LYS A 33 7.66 -7.71 8.73
N LEU A 34 7.44 -7.45 7.45
CA LEU A 34 8.50 -7.26 6.46
C LEU A 34 9.38 -6.03 6.78
N SER A 35 8.76 -4.93 7.24
CA SER A 35 9.46 -3.71 7.68
C SER A 35 10.48 -4.01 8.80
N LYS A 36 10.09 -4.80 9.80
CA LYS A 36 10.99 -5.19 10.90
C LYS A 36 12.12 -6.12 10.47
N GLU A 37 11.82 -7.08 9.58
CA GLU A 37 12.81 -8.04 9.06
C GLU A 37 13.89 -7.35 8.22
N ARG A 38 13.53 -6.23 7.57
CA ARG A 38 14.38 -5.53 6.59
C ARG A 38 14.86 -4.14 7.03
N ASP A 39 14.44 -3.66 8.19
CA ASP A 39 14.66 -2.27 8.64
C ASP A 39 14.19 -1.23 7.60
N LEU A 40 13.01 -1.48 7.01
CA LEU A 40 12.38 -0.62 6.02
C LEU A 40 11.34 0.28 6.68
N SER A 41 11.22 1.52 6.22
CA SER A 41 10.13 2.41 6.65
C SER A 41 8.78 1.91 6.14
N LEU A 42 7.72 2.11 6.94
CA LEU A 42 6.34 1.78 6.59
C LEU A 42 5.51 3.05 6.42
N SER A 43 5.13 3.33 5.19
CA SER A 43 4.25 4.44 4.85
C SER A 43 2.87 3.95 4.42
N VAL A 44 1.83 4.75 4.65
CA VAL A 44 0.47 4.49 4.18
C VAL A 44 0.00 5.66 3.34
N ILE A 45 -0.51 5.40 2.13
CA ILE A 45 -1.22 6.40 1.30
C ILE A 45 -2.71 6.26 1.57
N LEU A 46 -3.36 7.37 1.88
CA LEU A 46 -4.81 7.50 2.03
C LEU A 46 -5.31 8.57 1.08
N SER A 47 -6.31 8.24 0.25
CA SER A 47 -6.89 9.13 -0.73
C SER A 47 -8.39 9.30 -0.45
N GLU A 48 -8.74 10.28 0.38
CA GLU A 48 -10.11 10.62 0.76
C GLU A 48 -10.11 11.99 1.46
N CYS A 49 -11.22 12.71 1.41
CA CYS A 49 -11.37 14.00 2.06
C CYS A 49 -11.89 13.87 3.51
N GLY A 50 -11.30 14.64 4.43
CA GLY A 50 -11.78 14.78 5.81
C GLY A 50 -11.55 13.57 6.71
N ILE A 51 -10.46 12.83 6.52
CA ILE A 51 -10.14 11.60 7.26
C ILE A 51 -8.98 11.76 8.28
N LYS A 52 -8.55 12.97 8.54
CA LYS A 52 -7.36 13.27 9.36
C LYS A 52 -7.33 12.53 10.70
N GLU A 53 -8.42 12.59 11.46
CA GLU A 53 -8.47 11.97 12.78
C GLU A 53 -8.52 10.44 12.71
N GLU A 54 -9.15 9.90 11.67
CA GLU A 54 -9.16 8.46 11.41
C GLU A 54 -7.76 7.98 10.99
N ALA A 55 -7.09 8.72 10.11
CA ALA A 55 -5.74 8.42 9.65
C ALA A 55 -4.71 8.36 10.79
N LYS A 56 -4.77 9.27 11.76
CA LYS A 56 -3.85 9.29 12.91
C LYS A 56 -3.87 7.99 13.73
N LYS A 57 -5.00 7.28 13.75
CA LYS A 57 -5.10 6.00 14.45
C LYS A 57 -4.12 4.96 13.92
N LEU A 58 -3.69 5.09 12.66
CA LEU A 58 -2.75 4.16 12.03
C LEU A 58 -1.35 4.16 12.64
N TYR A 59 -0.94 5.24 13.31
CA TYR A 59 0.34 5.26 14.03
C TYR A 59 0.40 4.19 15.11
N ASN A 60 -0.73 3.94 15.78
CA ASN A 60 -0.84 2.91 16.81
C ASN A 60 -0.71 1.47 16.25
N TYR A 61 -0.66 1.33 14.93
CA TYR A 61 -0.42 0.06 14.25
C TYR A 61 0.98 -0.06 13.66
N GLY A 62 1.87 0.91 13.99
CA GLY A 62 3.28 0.88 13.61
C GLY A 62 3.58 1.47 12.24
N VAL A 63 2.73 2.39 11.78
CA VAL A 63 2.96 3.20 10.59
C VAL A 63 3.87 4.37 10.95
N ASP A 64 4.94 4.57 10.19
CA ASP A 64 5.90 5.66 10.42
C ASP A 64 5.43 6.96 9.75
N GLU A 65 4.79 6.86 8.58
CA GLU A 65 4.40 8.00 7.77
C GLU A 65 3.04 7.78 7.11
N ILE A 66 2.22 8.81 7.09
CA ILE A 66 0.93 8.82 6.39
C ILE A 66 0.95 9.92 5.33
N LEU A 67 0.73 9.53 4.08
CA LEU A 67 0.59 10.41 2.94
C LEU A 67 -0.90 10.59 2.64
N CYS A 68 -1.46 11.74 3.03
CA CYS A 68 -2.87 12.06 2.81
C CYS A 68 -3.04 12.85 1.52
N ILE A 69 -3.83 12.30 0.59
CA ILE A 69 -4.29 12.98 -0.61
C ILE A 69 -5.71 13.48 -0.30
N GLU A 70 -5.87 14.77 -0.02
CA GLU A 70 -7.16 15.38 0.26
C GLU A 70 -7.54 16.37 -0.84
N ASP A 71 -8.65 16.11 -1.53
CA ASP A 71 -9.24 17.02 -2.53
C ASP A 71 -10.74 16.75 -2.63
N GLU A 72 -11.54 17.82 -2.81
CA GLU A 72 -13.00 17.70 -2.95
C GLU A 72 -13.39 16.89 -4.19
N LYS A 73 -12.58 16.89 -5.24
CA LYS A 73 -12.77 16.09 -6.45
C LYS A 73 -12.77 14.59 -6.20
N LEU A 74 -12.21 14.14 -5.06
CA LEU A 74 -12.17 12.74 -4.68
C LEU A 74 -13.45 12.25 -3.98
N ILE A 75 -14.35 13.16 -3.59
CA ILE A 75 -15.59 12.82 -2.85
C ILE A 75 -16.60 12.08 -3.75
N GLU A 76 -16.64 12.34 -5.04
CA GLU A 76 -17.71 11.92 -5.95
C GLU A 76 -17.42 10.63 -6.74
N GLY A 77 -16.67 9.68 -6.17
CA GLY A 77 -16.55 8.34 -6.76
C GLY A 77 -15.77 8.27 -8.08
N HIS A 78 -14.95 9.24 -8.38
CA HIS A 78 -14.05 9.24 -9.53
C HIS A 78 -12.87 8.28 -9.33
N MET A 79 -13.15 6.97 -9.35
CA MET A 79 -12.16 5.91 -9.15
C MET A 79 -10.89 6.12 -9.98
N GLN A 80 -11.06 6.59 -11.24
CA GLN A 80 -9.91 6.88 -12.10
C GLN A 80 -9.01 7.96 -11.49
N LEU A 81 -9.59 9.05 -10.99
CA LEU A 81 -8.86 10.16 -10.40
C LEU A 81 -8.15 9.75 -9.12
N HIS A 82 -8.80 8.95 -8.26
CA HIS A 82 -8.16 8.34 -7.10
C HIS A 82 -6.92 7.51 -7.49
N HIS A 83 -7.06 6.66 -8.51
CA HIS A 83 -5.96 5.83 -8.97
C HIS A 83 -4.79 6.66 -9.52
N ASP A 84 -5.09 7.66 -10.35
CA ASP A 84 -4.08 8.52 -10.96
C ASP A 84 -3.32 9.30 -9.88
N ALA A 85 -4.03 9.85 -8.89
CA ALA A 85 -3.44 10.56 -7.76
C ALA A 85 -2.54 9.66 -6.89
N VAL A 86 -3.00 8.45 -6.57
CA VAL A 86 -2.21 7.47 -5.81
C VAL A 86 -0.95 7.07 -6.57
N ILE A 87 -1.06 6.80 -7.87
CA ILE A 87 0.10 6.40 -8.71
C ILE A 87 1.14 7.53 -8.78
N GLU A 88 0.70 8.78 -8.88
CA GLU A 88 1.59 9.93 -8.90
C GLU A 88 2.39 10.04 -7.59
N VAL A 89 1.72 9.88 -6.43
CA VAL A 89 2.39 9.88 -5.12
C VAL A 89 3.33 8.68 -4.98
N LEU A 90 2.93 7.50 -5.43
CA LEU A 90 3.79 6.31 -5.43
C LEU A 90 5.06 6.51 -6.25
N LYS A 91 4.97 7.12 -7.44
CA LYS A 91 6.13 7.43 -8.29
C LYS A 91 7.09 8.41 -7.62
N GLU A 92 6.56 9.41 -6.93
CA GLU A 92 7.40 10.37 -6.20
C GLU A 92 8.09 9.74 -4.99
N LYS A 93 7.39 8.83 -4.29
CA LYS A 93 7.91 8.11 -3.12
C LYS A 93 8.94 7.04 -3.50
N ASP A 94 8.78 6.40 -4.66
CA ASP A 94 9.67 5.37 -5.23
C ASP A 94 9.97 4.22 -4.24
N PRO A 95 8.94 3.50 -3.74
CA PRO A 95 9.12 2.46 -2.74
C PRO A 95 9.67 1.16 -3.32
N LYS A 96 10.23 0.30 -2.45
CA LYS A 96 10.65 -1.06 -2.83
C LYS A 96 9.48 -2.04 -2.91
N VAL A 97 8.47 -1.87 -2.06
CA VAL A 97 7.31 -2.74 -2.00
C VAL A 97 6.04 -1.91 -1.91
N ILE A 98 5.06 -2.21 -2.75
CA ILE A 98 3.73 -1.62 -2.75
C ILE A 98 2.71 -2.71 -2.44
N LEU A 99 1.98 -2.57 -1.34
CA LEU A 99 0.90 -3.48 -0.95
C LEU A 99 -0.46 -2.80 -1.17
N ILE A 100 -1.32 -3.49 -1.90
CA ILE A 100 -2.67 -3.04 -2.26
C ILE A 100 -3.67 -4.13 -1.87
N GLY A 101 -4.88 -3.77 -1.50
CA GLY A 101 -5.94 -4.75 -1.21
C GLY A 101 -6.39 -5.52 -2.45
N GLY A 102 -6.69 -6.83 -2.31
CA GLY A 102 -7.23 -7.67 -3.39
C GLY A 102 -8.72 -7.42 -3.68
N THR A 103 -9.21 -6.21 -3.48
CA THR A 103 -10.57 -5.76 -3.82
C THR A 103 -10.73 -5.52 -5.32
N ALA A 104 -11.94 -5.27 -5.78
CA ALA A 104 -12.18 -4.94 -7.19
C ALA A 104 -11.43 -3.68 -7.61
N SER A 105 -11.48 -2.60 -6.79
CA SER A 105 -10.76 -1.35 -7.03
C SER A 105 -9.25 -1.54 -6.92
N GLY A 106 -8.80 -2.24 -5.88
CA GLY A 106 -7.38 -2.47 -5.62
C GLY A 106 -6.69 -3.27 -6.72
N ARG A 107 -7.36 -4.27 -7.32
CA ARG A 107 -6.81 -5.02 -8.47
C ARG A 107 -6.62 -4.13 -9.70
N VAL A 108 -7.56 -3.22 -9.96
CA VAL A 108 -7.42 -2.25 -11.06
C VAL A 108 -6.26 -1.29 -10.80
N LEU A 109 -6.19 -0.75 -9.59
CA LEU A 109 -5.08 0.12 -9.18
C LEU A 109 -3.74 -0.60 -9.29
N ALA A 110 -3.64 -1.84 -8.80
CA ALA A 110 -2.40 -2.62 -8.85
C ALA A 110 -1.90 -2.86 -10.28
N GLY A 111 -2.82 -3.18 -11.21
CA GLY A 111 -2.46 -3.33 -12.63
C GLY A 111 -1.93 -2.03 -13.24
N LYS A 112 -2.57 -0.89 -12.95
CA LYS A 112 -2.11 0.43 -13.39
C LYS A 112 -0.76 0.79 -12.76
N THR A 113 -0.58 0.49 -11.47
CA THR A 113 0.66 0.75 -10.75
C THR A 113 1.81 -0.06 -11.32
N ALA A 114 1.62 -1.36 -11.54
CA ALA A 114 2.64 -2.21 -12.14
C ALA A 114 3.07 -1.71 -13.53
N TYR A 115 2.09 -1.31 -14.36
CA TYR A 115 2.37 -0.68 -15.65
C TYR A 115 3.16 0.63 -15.51
N ALA A 116 2.77 1.48 -14.56
CA ALA A 116 3.40 2.78 -14.34
C ALA A 116 4.84 2.68 -13.80
N PHE A 117 5.19 1.58 -13.13
CA PHE A 117 6.52 1.27 -12.61
C PHE A 117 7.34 0.34 -13.52
N ASP A 118 6.78 -0.07 -14.65
CA ASP A 118 7.39 -1.05 -15.58
C ASP A 118 7.87 -2.29 -14.83
N THR A 119 6.98 -2.87 -14.02
CA THR A 119 7.29 -4.02 -13.14
C THR A 119 6.21 -5.08 -13.16
N GLU A 120 6.51 -6.22 -12.54
CA GLU A 120 5.59 -7.34 -12.41
C GLU A 120 4.57 -7.12 -11.29
N LEU A 121 3.39 -7.73 -11.46
CA LEU A 121 2.32 -7.74 -10.47
C LEU A 121 2.08 -9.17 -9.97
N VAL A 122 2.18 -9.37 -8.66
CA VAL A 122 1.69 -10.60 -8.03
C VAL A 122 0.35 -10.36 -7.35
N CYS A 123 -0.70 -11.04 -7.88
CA CYS A 123 -2.06 -10.89 -7.37
C CYS A 123 -2.40 -11.92 -6.31
N ASP A 124 -3.27 -11.51 -5.35
CA ASP A 124 -3.91 -12.37 -4.34
C ASP A 124 -2.91 -13.13 -3.46
N ALA A 125 -1.84 -12.46 -3.06
CA ALA A 125 -0.87 -13.01 -2.12
C ALA A 125 -1.55 -13.36 -0.78
N SER A 126 -1.21 -14.51 -0.23
CA SER A 126 -1.68 -14.99 1.07
C SER A 126 -0.56 -15.05 2.12
N LYS A 127 0.70 -14.92 1.70
CA LYS A 127 1.86 -14.88 2.58
C LYS A 127 2.99 -14.09 1.92
N LEU A 128 3.69 -13.31 2.74
CA LEU A 128 4.95 -12.66 2.39
C LEU A 128 6.04 -13.18 3.32
N THR A 129 7.19 -13.55 2.78
CA THR A 129 8.34 -14.03 3.55
C THR A 129 9.60 -13.50 2.92
N TYR A 130 10.57 -13.09 3.71
CA TYR A 130 11.87 -12.69 3.22
C TYR A 130 12.90 -13.80 3.41
N ASP A 131 13.61 -14.17 2.35
CA ASP A 131 14.73 -15.11 2.42
C ASP A 131 16.02 -14.30 2.60
N GLU A 132 16.54 -14.34 3.83
CA GLU A 132 17.79 -13.62 4.20
C GLU A 132 19.02 -14.12 3.42
N LYS A 133 19.04 -15.40 3.01
CA LYS A 133 20.18 -15.99 2.31
C LYS A 133 20.25 -15.56 0.85
N GLN A 134 19.09 -15.43 0.23
CA GLN A 134 18.96 -15.01 -1.17
C GLN A 134 18.67 -13.52 -1.31
N GLU A 135 18.48 -12.81 -0.19
CA GLU A 135 18.10 -11.39 -0.15
C GLU A 135 16.85 -11.10 -1.00
N GLN A 136 15.84 -12.00 -0.95
CA GLN A 136 14.69 -11.96 -1.84
C GLN A 136 13.35 -12.08 -1.12
N LEU A 137 12.36 -11.31 -1.58
CA LEU A 137 10.98 -11.40 -1.13
C LEU A 137 10.29 -12.57 -1.84
N ILE A 138 9.78 -13.52 -1.06
CA ILE A 138 8.97 -14.64 -1.52
C ILE A 138 7.51 -14.29 -1.29
N ILE A 139 6.73 -14.30 -2.37
CA ILE A 139 5.30 -13.98 -2.39
C ILE A 139 4.53 -15.26 -2.67
N THR A 140 3.85 -15.81 -1.66
CA THR A 140 3.09 -17.04 -1.80
C THR A 140 1.63 -16.73 -2.07
N ARG A 141 1.05 -17.38 -3.08
CA ARG A 141 -0.38 -17.29 -3.40
C ARG A 141 -0.98 -18.65 -3.73
N PRO A 142 -2.29 -18.86 -3.47
CA PRO A 142 -2.98 -20.04 -3.95
C PRO A 142 -3.14 -20.00 -5.47
N ALA A 143 -2.97 -21.16 -6.10
CA ALA A 143 -3.19 -21.39 -7.53
C ALA A 143 -4.07 -22.61 -7.75
N PHE A 144 -4.67 -22.73 -8.94
CA PHE A 144 -5.55 -23.83 -9.33
C PHE A 144 -6.66 -24.08 -8.29
N ASP A 145 -7.46 -23.05 -8.00
CA ASP A 145 -8.54 -23.08 -6.98
C ASP A 145 -8.05 -23.48 -5.58
N GLY A 146 -6.83 -23.09 -5.21
CA GLY A 146 -6.24 -23.37 -3.90
C GLY A 146 -5.67 -24.78 -3.74
N LYS A 147 -5.60 -25.57 -4.82
CA LYS A 147 -5.02 -26.92 -4.77
C LYS A 147 -3.52 -26.93 -4.56
N ILE A 148 -2.83 -25.88 -4.96
CA ILE A 148 -1.40 -25.69 -4.73
C ILE A 148 -1.13 -24.28 -4.22
N MET A 149 -0.01 -24.12 -3.51
CA MET A 149 0.56 -22.82 -3.17
C MET A 149 1.75 -22.60 -4.09
N ALA A 150 1.77 -21.45 -4.76
CA ALA A 150 2.86 -21.07 -5.67
C ALA A 150 3.66 -19.91 -5.04
N ASP A 151 4.97 -20.03 -5.08
CA ASP A 151 5.88 -18.98 -4.67
C ASP A 151 6.34 -18.19 -5.89
N PHE A 152 6.26 -16.87 -5.79
CA PHE A 152 6.67 -15.91 -6.80
C PHE A 152 7.81 -15.06 -6.26
N LEU A 153 8.74 -14.74 -7.14
CA LEU A 153 9.89 -13.90 -6.87
C LEU A 153 9.86 -12.76 -7.88
N ILE A 154 10.03 -11.54 -7.40
CA ILE A 154 10.20 -10.37 -8.27
C ILE A 154 11.69 -10.01 -8.27
N ASP A 155 12.21 -9.54 -9.38
CA ASP A 155 13.59 -9.05 -9.47
C ASP A 155 13.82 -8.00 -8.37
N PRO A 156 14.79 -8.19 -7.47
CA PRO A 156 15.03 -7.28 -6.34
C PRO A 156 15.45 -5.86 -6.77
N SER A 157 15.83 -5.66 -8.03
CA SER A 157 16.09 -4.33 -8.60
C SER A 157 14.81 -3.54 -8.92
N LEU A 158 13.67 -4.23 -9.03
CA LEU A 158 12.37 -3.64 -9.36
C LEU A 158 11.54 -3.37 -8.09
N THR A 159 10.60 -2.44 -8.20
CA THR A 159 9.55 -2.27 -7.18
C THR A 159 8.59 -3.45 -7.22
N SER A 160 8.36 -4.11 -6.09
CA SER A 160 7.38 -5.21 -5.99
C SER A 160 5.96 -4.65 -5.83
N VAL A 161 5.08 -4.89 -6.81
CA VAL A 161 3.65 -4.54 -6.71
C VAL A 161 2.85 -5.80 -6.39
N ILE A 162 2.15 -5.80 -5.24
CA ILE A 162 1.52 -7.00 -4.70
C ILE A 162 0.10 -6.68 -4.25
N THR A 163 -0.89 -7.45 -4.70
CA THR A 163 -2.19 -7.41 -4.02
C THR A 163 -2.31 -8.51 -2.98
N ILE A 164 -2.84 -8.16 -1.81
CA ILE A 164 -3.07 -9.09 -0.71
C ILE A 164 -4.51 -9.58 -0.75
N ARG A 165 -4.69 -10.88 -0.69
CA ARG A 165 -6.02 -11.49 -0.60
C ARG A 165 -6.71 -11.06 0.70
N THR A 166 -7.97 -10.64 0.62
CA THR A 166 -8.74 -10.18 1.77
C THR A 166 -8.98 -11.30 2.79
N GLY A 167 -8.87 -10.99 4.08
CA GLY A 167 -9.21 -11.91 5.18
C GLY A 167 -8.19 -13.02 5.43
N VAL A 168 -6.97 -12.93 4.88
CA VAL A 168 -5.95 -14.00 5.04
C VAL A 168 -4.73 -13.56 5.86
N MET A 169 -4.46 -12.26 5.91
CA MET A 169 -3.36 -11.71 6.71
C MET A 169 -3.87 -11.31 8.11
N GLY A 170 -3.05 -11.52 9.12
CA GLY A 170 -3.34 -11.01 10.46
C GLY A 170 -3.32 -9.48 10.47
N LYS A 171 -4.28 -8.86 11.15
CA LYS A 171 -4.27 -7.41 11.35
C LYS A 171 -3.05 -6.99 12.15
N ALA A 172 -2.58 -5.76 11.92
CA ALA A 172 -1.54 -5.16 12.72
C ALA A 172 -1.92 -5.12 14.21
N GLU A 173 -0.94 -5.32 15.08
CA GLU A 173 -1.11 -5.20 16.52
C GLU A 173 -1.23 -3.73 16.92
N TYR A 174 -2.22 -3.44 17.76
CA TYR A 174 -2.38 -2.11 18.35
C TYR A 174 -1.32 -1.86 19.42
N LYS A 175 -0.69 -0.67 19.38
CA LYS A 175 0.30 -0.21 20.35
C LYS A 175 -0.02 1.24 20.70
N GLU A 176 -0.32 1.49 21.95
CA GLU A 176 -0.63 2.84 22.44
C GLU A 176 0.53 3.82 22.25
N ASP A 177 0.19 5.11 22.15
CA ASP A 177 1.10 6.25 22.17
C ASP A 177 2.19 6.26 21.08
N LYS A 178 1.92 5.63 19.92
CA LYS A 178 2.78 5.74 18.76
C LYS A 178 2.52 7.06 18.02
N GLN A 179 3.60 7.66 17.56
CA GLN A 179 3.58 8.87 16.75
C GLN A 179 4.27 8.60 15.42
N GLY A 180 3.88 9.33 14.40
CA GLY A 180 4.46 9.30 13.07
C GLY A 180 4.29 10.64 12.38
N GLU A 181 4.72 10.72 11.14
CA GLU A 181 4.62 11.91 10.32
C GLU A 181 3.39 11.85 9.42
N MET A 182 2.63 12.95 9.32
CA MET A 182 1.53 13.09 8.37
C MET A 182 1.83 14.20 7.38
N LEU A 183 1.88 13.84 6.12
CA LEU A 183 2.10 14.76 5.01
C LEU A 183 0.84 14.85 4.15
N TYR A 184 0.40 16.09 3.88
CA TYR A 184 -0.64 16.35 2.89
C TYR A 184 0.00 16.51 1.52
N VAL A 185 -0.43 15.66 0.60
CA VAL A 185 0.13 15.55 -0.74
C VAL A 185 -0.90 16.05 -1.74
N HIS A 186 -0.47 16.89 -2.68
CA HIS A 186 -1.34 17.45 -3.71
C HIS A 186 -0.81 17.07 -5.12
N PRO A 187 -1.22 15.89 -5.64
CA PRO A 187 -0.84 15.45 -6.98
C PRO A 187 -1.22 16.44 -8.08
N GLU A 188 -0.42 16.51 -9.13
CA GLU A 188 -0.65 17.43 -10.25
C GLU A 188 -1.97 17.11 -11.00
N CYS A 189 -2.32 15.82 -11.11
CA CYS A 189 -3.57 15.39 -11.74
C CYS A 189 -4.83 15.97 -11.08
N LEU A 190 -4.75 16.41 -9.82
CA LEU A 190 -5.85 17.08 -9.11
C LEU A 190 -5.91 18.59 -9.38
N LYS A 191 -4.83 19.20 -9.88
CA LYS A 191 -4.78 20.64 -10.18
C LYS A 191 -5.44 20.99 -11.51
N GLU A 192 -5.50 20.02 -12.44
CA GLU A 192 -6.13 20.24 -13.74
C GLU A 192 -7.65 20.36 -13.59
N GLU A 193 -8.22 21.42 -14.15
CA GLU A 193 -9.67 21.54 -14.36
C GLU A 193 -10.06 20.58 -15.51
N ARG A 194 -10.76 19.50 -15.18
CA ARG A 194 -11.35 18.59 -16.18
C ARG A 194 -12.81 18.95 -16.43
#